data_c083d5f7f4a18b4041967d1a8c54bbce
#
_entry.id   c083d5f7f4a18b4041967d1a8c54bbce
#
_cell.length_a   1.000
_cell.length_b   1.000
_cell.length_c   1.000
_cell.angle_alpha   90.00
_cell.angle_beta   90.00
_cell.angle_gamma   90.00
#
_symmetry.space_group_name_H-M   'P 1'
#
loop_
_entity.id
_entity.type
_entity.pdbx_description
1 polymer ?
#
loop_
_entity_poly.entity_id
_entity_poly.type
_entity_poly.pdbx_seq_one_letter_code
_entity_poly.pdbx_strand_id
1 'polypeptide(L)'
;MIAAYNSMAHGLLEKDQVERVLSRFVSPRVAQQMMADLGEVQLGGREAEASVLFADIVGFTRLSERMAPDAVAELLNCYFNAISCAADFYRGTIDKYMGDCAMLVFGVPEKDSEHLYHALCCAVMIQRMVLRINEQRRAQGLVTVEFRIGINAGTMLAGNLGSQNRMQYTVVGDAVNLASRLSNMAGAGEIIISDVLARDPNVASRLRSNIAGTLRVRGKSDPVLTYRVEGVHAQSETLMEQRIARFLSAHDEDAPPPWPPARAASRRL
;
A
#
# COMPACT_ATOMS: atom_id res chain seq x y z
N MET A 1 -27.02 37.71 12.64
CA MET A 1 -25.57 37.47 12.62
C MET A 1 -25.22 36.13 13.33
N ILE A 2 -25.60 35.90 14.59
CA ILE A 2 -25.31 34.66 15.36
C ILE A 2 -25.89 33.41 14.69
N ALA A 3 -27.13 33.46 14.18
CA ALA A 3 -27.74 32.30 13.51
C ALA A 3 -27.00 31.88 12.22
N ALA A 4 -26.51 32.85 11.44
CA ALA A 4 -25.72 32.59 10.24
C ALA A 4 -24.33 31.99 10.59
N TYR A 5 -23.70 32.46 11.66
CA TYR A 5 -22.45 31.90 12.17
C TYR A 5 -22.65 30.45 12.64
N ASN A 6 -23.70 30.16 13.40
CA ASN A 6 -24.00 28.81 13.87
C ASN A 6 -24.30 27.85 12.70
N SER A 7 -25.04 28.30 11.70
CA SER A 7 -25.31 27.50 10.50
C SER A 7 -24.05 27.18 9.71
N MET A 8 -23.15 28.17 9.56
CA MET A 8 -21.85 27.98 8.91
C MET A 8 -20.93 27.04 9.71
N ALA A 9 -20.86 27.20 11.02
CA ALA A 9 -20.09 26.31 11.88
C ALA A 9 -20.60 24.86 11.85
N HIS A 10 -21.94 24.68 11.81
CA HIS A 10 -22.56 23.36 11.70
C HIS A 10 -22.22 22.69 10.34
N GLY A 11 -22.30 23.43 9.23
CA GLY A 11 -21.94 22.95 7.91
C GLY A 11 -20.46 22.56 7.77
N LEU A 12 -19.57 23.30 8.44
CA LEU A 12 -18.15 22.94 8.49
C LEU A 12 -17.89 21.66 9.28
N LEU A 13 -18.56 21.47 10.42
CA LEU A 13 -18.46 20.25 11.24
C LEU A 13 -19.00 19.02 10.49
N GLU A 14 -20.12 19.16 9.80
CA GLU A 14 -20.67 18.08 8.97
C GLU A 14 -19.70 17.71 7.83
N LYS A 15 -19.13 18.71 7.15
CA LYS A 15 -18.14 18.48 6.09
C LYS A 15 -16.93 17.72 6.62
N ASP A 16 -16.35 18.16 7.72
CA ASP A 16 -15.21 17.51 8.36
C ASP A 16 -15.53 16.07 8.82
N GLN A 17 -16.77 15.83 9.25
CA GLN A 17 -17.18 14.50 9.66
C GLN A 17 -17.34 13.56 8.45
N VAL A 18 -17.91 14.03 7.36
CA VAL A 18 -18.03 13.27 6.11
C VAL A 18 -16.64 12.97 5.54
N GLU A 19 -15.74 13.95 5.51
CA GLU A 19 -14.35 13.76 5.04
C GLU A 19 -13.61 12.71 5.87
N ARG A 20 -13.74 12.76 7.20
CA ARG A 20 -13.13 11.76 8.10
C ARG A 20 -13.70 10.35 7.91
N VAL A 21 -14.99 10.23 7.63
CA VAL A 21 -15.59 8.91 7.35
C VAL A 21 -15.15 8.42 5.97
N LEU A 22 -15.17 9.28 4.96
CA LEU A 22 -14.78 8.95 3.59
C LEU A 22 -13.30 8.51 3.52
N SER A 23 -12.40 9.21 4.24
CA SER A 23 -10.97 8.88 4.27
C SER A 23 -10.63 7.54 4.95
N ARG A 24 -11.61 6.86 5.58
CA ARG A 24 -11.45 5.48 6.04
C ARG A 24 -11.72 4.44 4.95
N PHE A 25 -12.43 4.81 3.89
CA PHE A 25 -12.81 3.90 2.79
C PHE A 25 -12.05 4.18 1.50
N VAL A 26 -11.57 5.40 1.33
CA VAL A 26 -10.69 5.80 0.22
C VAL A 26 -9.49 6.54 0.78
N SER A 27 -8.38 6.56 0.04
CA SER A 27 -7.19 7.29 0.52
C SER A 27 -7.52 8.78 0.75
N PRO A 28 -6.91 9.44 1.75
CA PRO A 28 -7.18 10.86 2.05
C PRO A 28 -7.04 11.78 0.83
N ARG A 29 -6.09 11.52 -0.05
CA ARG A 29 -5.87 12.29 -1.29
C ARG A 29 -7.01 12.13 -2.29
N VAL A 30 -7.51 10.91 -2.45
CA VAL A 30 -8.69 10.65 -3.29
C VAL A 30 -9.93 11.28 -2.68
N ALA A 31 -10.10 11.19 -1.35
CA ALA A 31 -11.21 11.83 -0.65
C ALA A 31 -11.20 13.35 -0.84
N GLN A 32 -10.02 14.00 -0.71
CA GLN A 32 -9.88 15.44 -0.93
C GLN A 32 -10.22 15.83 -2.37
N GLN A 33 -9.76 15.06 -3.37
CA GLN A 33 -10.13 15.32 -4.76
C GLN A 33 -11.64 15.19 -4.98
N MET A 34 -12.27 14.13 -4.45
CA MET A 34 -13.73 13.96 -4.54
C MET A 34 -14.48 15.11 -3.86
N MET A 35 -13.98 15.62 -2.73
CA MET A 35 -14.58 16.73 -2.00
C MET A 35 -14.38 18.08 -2.71
N ALA A 36 -13.32 18.23 -3.48
CA ALA A 36 -13.12 19.43 -4.32
C ALA A 36 -14.07 19.45 -5.52
N ASP A 37 -14.40 18.28 -6.06
CA ASP A 37 -15.22 18.10 -7.28
C ASP A 37 -16.67 17.70 -6.95
N LEU A 38 -17.21 18.08 -5.77
CA LEU A 38 -18.53 17.64 -5.24
C LEU A 38 -19.73 17.85 -6.18
N GLY A 39 -19.56 18.52 -7.33
CA GLY A 39 -20.63 18.70 -8.32
C GLY A 39 -20.58 17.71 -9.51
N GLU A 40 -19.46 17.06 -9.79
CA GLU A 40 -19.24 16.35 -11.05
C GLU A 40 -18.32 15.12 -10.95
N VAL A 41 -18.51 14.24 -9.96
CA VAL A 41 -17.77 12.96 -9.97
C VAL A 41 -18.27 12.12 -11.13
N GLN A 42 -17.57 12.17 -12.26
CA GLN A 42 -17.92 11.45 -13.49
C GLN A 42 -17.00 10.23 -13.66
N LEU A 43 -17.55 9.22 -14.36
CA LEU A 43 -16.75 8.11 -14.89
C LEU A 43 -15.75 8.64 -15.93
N GLY A 44 -14.52 8.15 -15.85
CA GLY A 44 -13.47 8.49 -16.79
C GLY A 44 -12.11 8.49 -16.13
N GLY A 45 -11.10 8.69 -16.96
CA GLY A 45 -9.73 8.75 -16.50
C GLY A 45 -8.88 9.55 -17.46
N ARG A 46 -7.66 9.85 -17.02
CA ARG A 46 -6.64 10.50 -17.85
C ARG A 46 -5.38 9.65 -17.88
N GLU A 47 -4.62 9.75 -18.94
CA GLU A 47 -3.27 9.20 -18.96
C GLU A 47 -2.38 9.93 -17.95
N ALA A 48 -1.63 9.14 -17.18
CA ALA A 48 -0.71 9.64 -16.19
C ALA A 48 0.52 8.73 -16.10
N GLU A 49 1.68 9.35 -15.93
CA GLU A 49 2.90 8.65 -15.54
C GLU A 49 2.85 8.40 -14.03
N ALA A 50 2.91 7.13 -13.63
CA ALA A 50 2.79 6.72 -12.25
C ALA A 50 3.59 5.44 -11.97
N SER A 51 3.83 5.15 -10.69
CA SER A 51 4.39 3.88 -10.24
C SER A 51 3.33 3.06 -9.51
N VAL A 52 3.35 1.76 -9.71
CA VAL A 52 2.46 0.81 -9.02
C VAL A 52 3.30 -0.20 -8.27
N LEU A 53 2.91 -0.44 -7.02
CA LEU A 53 3.50 -1.40 -6.10
C LEU A 53 2.43 -2.43 -5.70
N PHE A 54 2.75 -3.71 -5.83
CA PHE A 54 1.99 -4.80 -5.25
C PHE A 54 2.80 -5.42 -4.11
N ALA A 55 2.19 -5.50 -2.92
CA ALA A 55 2.74 -6.19 -1.76
C ALA A 55 1.81 -7.33 -1.38
N ASP A 56 2.29 -8.55 -1.47
CA ASP A 56 1.51 -9.78 -1.38
C ASP A 56 2.10 -10.73 -0.33
N ILE A 57 1.26 -11.38 0.49
CA ILE A 57 1.72 -12.31 1.54
C ILE A 57 2.07 -13.66 0.92
N VAL A 58 3.27 -14.16 1.21
CA VAL A 58 3.72 -15.45 0.70
C VAL A 58 2.98 -16.59 1.40
N GLY A 59 2.29 -17.42 0.60
CA GLY A 59 1.63 -18.64 1.09
C GLY A 59 0.40 -18.42 1.94
N PHE A 60 -0.24 -17.24 1.87
CA PHE A 60 -1.38 -16.86 2.69
C PHE A 60 -2.56 -17.85 2.62
N THR A 61 -2.88 -18.37 1.46
CA THR A 61 -3.98 -19.34 1.29
C THR A 61 -3.84 -20.53 2.25
N ARG A 62 -2.63 -21.14 2.30
CA ARG A 62 -2.38 -22.26 3.20
C ARG A 62 -2.38 -21.85 4.67
N LEU A 63 -1.97 -20.64 4.96
CA LEU A 63 -1.95 -20.08 6.31
C LEU A 63 -3.37 -19.85 6.81
N SER A 64 -4.19 -19.17 6.04
CA SER A 64 -5.56 -18.80 6.39
C SER A 64 -6.49 -20.00 6.58
N GLU A 65 -6.29 -21.09 5.84
CA GLU A 65 -7.04 -22.34 6.01
C GLU A 65 -6.92 -22.97 7.42
N ARG A 66 -5.84 -22.62 8.15
CA ARG A 66 -5.53 -23.16 9.48
C ARG A 66 -5.83 -22.20 10.61
N MET A 67 -6.33 -21.02 10.31
CA MET A 67 -6.58 -19.95 11.27
C MET A 67 -8.09 -19.70 11.44
N ALA A 68 -8.48 -19.28 12.63
CA ALA A 68 -9.82 -18.76 12.83
C ALA A 68 -10.01 -17.43 12.05
N PRO A 69 -11.21 -17.14 11.52
CA PRO A 69 -11.46 -15.94 10.72
C PRO A 69 -11.06 -14.63 11.44
N ASP A 70 -11.32 -14.52 12.73
CA ASP A 70 -10.94 -13.34 13.51
C ASP A 70 -9.43 -13.17 13.62
N ALA A 71 -8.68 -14.28 13.76
CA ALA A 71 -7.22 -14.24 13.78
C ALA A 71 -6.63 -13.88 12.40
N VAL A 72 -7.30 -14.28 11.31
CA VAL A 72 -6.92 -13.86 9.95
C VAL A 72 -7.12 -12.36 9.79
N ALA A 73 -8.25 -11.82 10.24
CA ALA A 73 -8.55 -10.39 10.17
C ALA A 73 -7.55 -9.57 11.01
N GLU A 74 -7.23 -10.01 12.23
CA GLU A 74 -6.22 -9.37 13.08
C GLU A 74 -4.85 -9.37 12.40
N LEU A 75 -4.43 -10.51 11.85
CA LEU A 75 -3.16 -10.66 11.16
C LEU A 75 -3.06 -9.67 9.98
N LEU A 76 -4.06 -9.65 9.10
CA LEU A 76 -4.10 -8.74 7.96
C LEU A 76 -4.08 -7.28 8.39
N ASN A 77 -4.91 -6.89 9.35
CA ASN A 77 -4.98 -5.52 9.85
C ASN A 77 -3.63 -5.05 10.43
N CYS A 78 -2.92 -5.90 11.17
CA CYS A 78 -1.62 -5.60 11.72
C CYS A 78 -0.62 -5.19 10.61
N TYR A 79 -0.51 -5.97 9.54
CA TYR A 79 0.44 -5.66 8.46
C TYR A 79 -0.07 -4.57 7.51
N PHE A 80 -1.38 -4.49 7.26
CA PHE A 80 -1.96 -3.41 6.44
C PHE A 80 -1.80 -2.03 7.09
N ASN A 81 -1.84 -1.94 8.42
CA ASN A 81 -1.51 -0.70 9.13
C ASN A 81 -0.05 -0.27 8.88
N ALA A 82 0.89 -1.21 8.86
CA ALA A 82 2.28 -0.92 8.53
C ALA A 82 2.43 -0.46 7.07
N ILE A 83 1.75 -1.13 6.13
CA ILE A 83 1.73 -0.75 4.72
C ILE A 83 1.13 0.66 4.55
N SER A 84 0.03 0.97 5.25
CA SER A 84 -0.59 2.30 5.24
C SER A 84 0.36 3.38 5.75
N CYS A 85 1.05 3.12 6.86
CA CYS A 85 2.05 4.04 7.42
C CYS A 85 3.19 4.32 6.44
N ALA A 86 3.69 3.29 5.74
CA ALA A 86 4.75 3.44 4.74
C ALA A 86 4.26 4.21 3.50
N ALA A 87 3.03 3.92 3.04
CA ALA A 87 2.40 4.62 1.93
C ALA A 87 2.25 6.11 2.22
N ASP A 88 1.69 6.47 3.37
CA ASP A 88 1.49 7.87 3.77
C ASP A 88 2.82 8.62 3.87
N PHE A 89 3.86 7.97 4.43
CA PHE A 89 5.17 8.59 4.59
C PHE A 89 5.85 8.90 3.24
N TYR A 90 5.68 8.04 2.24
CA TYR A 90 6.24 8.20 0.90
C TYR A 90 5.24 8.70 -0.15
N ARG A 91 4.17 9.38 0.28
CA ARG A 91 3.17 9.97 -0.61
C ARG A 91 2.48 8.96 -1.54
N GLY A 92 2.46 7.69 -1.16
CA GLY A 92 1.73 6.64 -1.85
C GLY A 92 0.23 6.74 -1.57
N THR A 93 -0.56 6.30 -2.52
CA THR A 93 -2.01 6.15 -2.40
C THR A 93 -2.33 4.66 -2.37
N ILE A 94 -2.98 4.18 -1.32
CA ILE A 94 -3.51 2.82 -1.32
C ILE A 94 -4.70 2.80 -2.27
N ASP A 95 -4.58 2.05 -3.35
CA ASP A 95 -5.65 1.87 -4.32
C ASP A 95 -6.71 0.89 -3.75
N LYS A 96 -6.27 -0.29 -3.36
CA LYS A 96 -7.13 -1.30 -2.74
C LYS A 96 -6.34 -2.39 -2.02
N TYR A 97 -7.05 -3.08 -1.14
CA TYR A 97 -6.64 -4.39 -0.63
C TYR A 97 -7.41 -5.49 -1.38
N MET A 98 -6.70 -6.52 -1.83
CA MET A 98 -7.24 -7.65 -2.59
C MET A 98 -6.90 -8.95 -1.86
N GLY A 99 -7.72 -9.32 -0.86
CA GLY A 99 -7.40 -10.42 0.04
C GLY A 99 -6.16 -10.09 0.88
N ASP A 100 -5.06 -10.77 0.62
CA ASP A 100 -3.77 -10.63 1.28
C ASP A 100 -2.77 -9.74 0.53
N CYS A 101 -3.20 -9.14 -0.58
CA CYS A 101 -2.39 -8.26 -1.40
C CYS A 101 -2.83 -6.80 -1.25
N ALA A 102 -1.87 -5.90 -1.10
CA ALA A 102 -2.07 -4.45 -1.16
C ALA A 102 -1.56 -3.90 -2.49
N MET A 103 -2.37 -3.07 -3.16
CA MET A 103 -1.99 -2.30 -4.34
C MET A 103 -1.83 -0.83 -3.97
N LEU A 104 -0.66 -0.28 -4.22
CA LEU A 104 -0.32 1.11 -3.97
C LEU A 104 0.06 1.80 -5.26
N VAL A 105 -0.26 3.09 -5.37
CA VAL A 105 0.06 3.92 -6.53
C VAL A 105 0.75 5.20 -6.09
N PHE A 106 1.72 5.66 -6.89
CA PHE A 106 2.51 6.87 -6.65
C PHE A 106 2.48 7.76 -7.88
N GLY A 107 2.36 9.08 -7.71
CA GLY A 107 2.23 10.04 -8.82
C GLY A 107 0.79 10.35 -9.22
N VAL A 108 -0.18 9.69 -8.61
CA VAL A 108 -1.62 9.94 -8.75
C VAL A 108 -2.33 9.76 -7.40
N PRO A 109 -3.44 10.46 -7.13
CA PRO A 109 -4.10 11.48 -7.96
C PRO A 109 -3.28 12.76 -8.12
N GLU A 110 -2.40 13.07 -7.18
CA GLU A 110 -1.49 14.21 -7.21
C GLU A 110 -0.20 13.86 -7.97
N LYS A 111 0.28 14.81 -8.77
CA LYS A 111 1.57 14.65 -9.45
C LYS A 111 2.71 14.62 -8.42
N ASP A 112 3.61 13.67 -8.62
CA ASP A 112 4.81 13.52 -7.84
C ASP A 112 5.98 13.21 -8.77
N SER A 113 6.93 14.14 -8.92
CA SER A 113 8.11 13.97 -9.77
C SER A 113 9.06 12.88 -9.28
N GLU A 114 8.98 12.52 -7.99
CA GLU A 114 9.80 11.49 -7.34
C GLU A 114 9.05 10.16 -7.15
N HIS A 115 7.92 9.96 -7.84
CA HIS A 115 7.06 8.78 -7.64
C HIS A 115 7.79 7.44 -7.79
N LEU A 116 8.79 7.36 -8.66
CA LEU A 116 9.64 6.16 -8.82
C LEU A 116 10.42 5.86 -7.54
N TYR A 117 11.07 6.88 -7.01
CA TYR A 117 11.91 6.75 -5.81
C TYR A 117 11.07 6.56 -4.54
N HIS A 118 9.93 7.26 -4.46
CA HIS A 118 8.99 7.09 -3.34
C HIS A 118 8.39 5.68 -3.30
N ALA A 119 8.02 5.11 -4.44
CA ALA A 119 7.56 3.72 -4.52
C ALA A 119 8.61 2.73 -4.03
N LEU A 120 9.87 2.95 -4.43
CA LEU A 120 11.00 2.12 -4.03
C LEU A 120 11.27 2.22 -2.52
N CYS A 121 11.35 3.43 -1.97
CA CYS A 121 11.55 3.64 -0.54
C CYS A 121 10.41 3.07 0.30
N CYS A 122 9.16 3.22 -0.18
CA CYS A 122 7.98 2.61 0.46
C CYS A 122 8.12 1.08 0.53
N ALA A 123 8.51 0.43 -0.56
CA ALA A 123 8.72 -1.02 -0.58
C ALA A 123 9.78 -1.49 0.42
N VAL A 124 10.92 -0.78 0.46
CA VAL A 124 12.00 -1.09 1.44
C VAL A 124 11.51 -0.88 2.87
N MET A 125 10.75 0.20 3.12
CA MET A 125 10.18 0.46 4.44
C MET A 125 9.17 -0.63 4.84
N ILE A 126 8.29 -1.05 3.94
CA ILE A 126 7.35 -2.15 4.19
C ILE A 126 8.09 -3.41 4.63
N GLN A 127 9.12 -3.85 3.90
CA GLN A 127 9.89 -5.05 4.25
C GLN A 127 10.56 -4.92 5.62
N ARG A 128 11.12 -3.76 5.95
CA ARG A 128 11.73 -3.51 7.28
C ARG A 128 10.68 -3.53 8.40
N MET A 129 9.52 -2.92 8.19
CA MET A 129 8.42 -2.95 9.16
C MET A 129 7.92 -4.37 9.38
N VAL A 130 7.75 -5.15 8.31
CA VAL A 130 7.36 -6.57 8.39
C VAL A 130 8.37 -7.37 9.22
N LEU A 131 9.67 -7.17 9.02
CA LEU A 131 10.70 -7.84 9.83
C LEU A 131 10.56 -7.49 11.32
N ARG A 132 10.39 -6.21 11.68
CA ARG A 132 10.22 -5.75 13.06
C ARG A 132 8.94 -6.28 13.70
N ILE A 133 7.83 -6.23 12.98
CA ILE A 133 6.56 -6.81 13.43
C ILE A 133 6.71 -8.31 13.66
N ASN A 134 7.38 -9.02 12.75
CA ASN A 134 7.63 -10.44 12.89
C ASN A 134 8.48 -10.78 14.13
N GLU A 135 9.48 -9.94 14.48
CA GLU A 135 10.27 -10.09 15.71
C GLU A 135 9.37 -9.99 16.95
N GLN A 136 8.52 -8.96 17.04
CA GLN A 136 7.58 -8.78 18.15
C GLN A 136 6.55 -9.93 18.23
N ARG A 137 5.97 -10.33 17.09
CA ARG A 137 4.99 -11.43 17.04
C ARG A 137 5.60 -12.77 17.44
N ARG A 138 6.83 -13.09 17.01
CA ARG A 138 7.53 -14.30 17.44
C ARG A 138 7.78 -14.32 18.95
N ALA A 139 8.17 -13.19 19.54
CA ALA A 139 8.34 -13.08 20.98
C ALA A 139 7.06 -13.37 21.78
N GLN A 140 5.90 -13.13 21.15
CA GLN A 140 4.57 -13.39 21.72
C GLN A 140 3.98 -14.76 21.32
N GLY A 141 4.72 -15.58 20.56
CA GLY A 141 4.24 -16.87 20.04
C GLY A 141 3.14 -16.74 18.97
N LEU A 142 3.03 -15.57 18.32
CA LEU A 142 2.02 -15.30 17.30
C LEU A 142 2.53 -15.66 15.89
N VAL A 143 1.59 -15.91 14.99
CA VAL A 143 1.84 -16.19 13.57
C VAL A 143 2.51 -15.00 12.90
N THR A 144 3.53 -15.27 12.08
CA THR A 144 4.24 -14.29 11.26
C THR A 144 4.06 -14.55 9.78
N VAL A 145 4.23 -13.51 8.94
CA VAL A 145 4.15 -13.63 7.48
C VAL A 145 5.34 -12.95 6.81
N GLU A 146 5.59 -13.31 5.58
CA GLU A 146 6.56 -12.67 4.72
C GLU A 146 5.86 -12.07 3.52
N PHE A 147 6.29 -10.91 3.10
CA PHE A 147 5.77 -10.24 1.91
C PHE A 147 6.74 -10.39 0.74
N ARG A 148 6.17 -10.48 -0.44
CA ARG A 148 6.86 -10.31 -1.72
C ARG A 148 6.33 -9.05 -2.39
N ILE A 149 7.22 -8.26 -3.00
CA ILE A 149 6.85 -6.96 -3.55
C ILE A 149 7.29 -6.86 -5.00
N GLY A 150 6.39 -6.38 -5.86
CA GLY A 150 6.67 -6.04 -7.26
C GLY A 150 6.37 -4.59 -7.55
N ILE A 151 7.28 -3.88 -8.23
CA ILE A 151 7.10 -2.46 -8.59
C ILE A 151 7.38 -2.27 -10.08
N ASN A 152 6.50 -1.54 -10.72
CA ASN A 152 6.70 -1.06 -12.09
C ASN A 152 6.17 0.36 -12.24
N ALA A 153 6.59 1.05 -13.28
CA ALA A 153 6.13 2.39 -13.61
C ALA A 153 5.90 2.52 -15.12
N GLY A 154 5.14 3.53 -15.48
CA GLY A 154 4.86 3.91 -16.87
C GLY A 154 3.52 4.60 -16.99
N THR A 155 3.14 4.86 -18.25
CA THR A 155 1.86 5.44 -18.58
C THR A 155 0.72 4.49 -18.26
N MET A 156 -0.29 4.98 -17.56
CA MET A 156 -1.51 4.24 -17.21
C MET A 156 -2.72 5.17 -17.22
N LEU A 157 -3.90 4.60 -17.37
CA LEU A 157 -5.16 5.34 -17.21
C LEU A 157 -5.48 5.43 -15.73
N ALA A 158 -5.54 6.65 -15.17
CA ALA A 158 -5.89 6.94 -13.78
C ALA A 158 -7.21 7.71 -13.71
N GLY A 159 -8.16 7.27 -12.90
CA GLY A 159 -9.44 7.95 -12.75
C GLY A 159 -10.54 7.10 -12.11
N ASN A 160 -11.76 7.61 -12.20
CA ASN A 160 -12.95 6.96 -11.67
C ASN A 160 -13.47 5.90 -12.65
N LEU A 161 -13.24 4.65 -12.35
CA LEU A 161 -13.64 3.51 -13.17
C LEU A 161 -14.73 2.70 -12.47
N GLY A 162 -15.63 2.09 -13.26
CA GLY A 162 -16.71 1.26 -12.75
C GLY A 162 -18.04 1.54 -13.43
N SER A 163 -19.09 1.65 -12.64
CA SER A 163 -20.45 2.00 -13.12
C SER A 163 -20.89 3.32 -12.48
N GLN A 164 -21.97 3.92 -13.02
CA GLN A 164 -22.56 5.15 -12.46
C GLN A 164 -22.91 5.02 -10.96
N ASN A 165 -23.30 3.82 -10.53
CA ASN A 165 -23.71 3.58 -9.15
C ASN A 165 -22.56 3.08 -8.24
N ARG A 166 -21.41 2.70 -8.82
CA ARG A 166 -20.26 2.21 -8.06
C ARG A 166 -18.97 2.51 -8.80
N MET A 167 -18.34 3.60 -8.41
CA MET A 167 -17.07 4.05 -8.96
C MET A 167 -15.94 3.75 -7.97
N GLN A 168 -14.76 3.57 -8.51
CA GLN A 168 -13.53 3.48 -7.74
C GLN A 168 -12.46 4.29 -8.46
N TYR A 169 -11.77 5.19 -7.74
CA TYR A 169 -10.57 5.80 -8.27
C TYR A 169 -9.48 4.73 -8.29
N THR A 170 -8.94 4.45 -9.47
CA THR A 170 -7.94 3.40 -9.64
C THR A 170 -7.11 3.65 -10.90
N VAL A 171 -6.08 2.84 -11.09
CA VAL A 171 -5.26 2.84 -12.31
C VAL A 171 -5.39 1.52 -13.05
N VAL A 172 -5.35 1.59 -14.38
CA VAL A 172 -5.34 0.42 -15.27
C VAL A 172 -4.36 0.62 -16.41
N GLY A 173 -3.77 -0.48 -16.87
CA GLY A 173 -2.84 -0.49 -17.99
C GLY A 173 -1.82 -1.62 -17.91
N ASP A 174 -1.02 -1.75 -18.96
CA ASP A 174 0.03 -2.77 -19.04
C ASP A 174 1.08 -2.62 -17.92
N ALA A 175 1.35 -1.37 -17.53
CA ALA A 175 2.28 -1.08 -16.45
C ALA A 175 1.81 -1.67 -15.12
N VAL A 176 0.50 -1.63 -14.83
CA VAL A 176 -0.11 -2.22 -13.63
C VAL A 176 0.00 -3.75 -13.65
N ASN A 177 -0.32 -4.36 -14.79
CA ASN A 177 -0.24 -5.81 -14.97
C ASN A 177 1.19 -6.32 -14.81
N LEU A 178 2.19 -5.55 -15.28
CA LEU A 178 3.60 -5.90 -15.12
C LEU A 178 4.01 -5.86 -13.65
N ALA A 179 3.61 -4.84 -12.87
CA ALA A 179 3.90 -4.75 -11.44
C ALA A 179 3.38 -5.98 -10.67
N SER A 180 2.14 -6.41 -10.94
CA SER A 180 1.57 -7.62 -10.36
C SER A 180 2.37 -8.90 -10.70
N ARG A 181 2.85 -9.02 -11.94
CA ARG A 181 3.69 -10.16 -12.35
C ARG A 181 5.07 -10.13 -11.69
N LEU A 182 5.65 -8.95 -11.47
CA LEU A 182 6.91 -8.79 -10.74
C LEU A 182 6.76 -9.22 -9.27
N SER A 183 5.63 -8.89 -8.63
CA SER A 183 5.31 -9.37 -7.29
C SER A 183 5.25 -10.91 -7.26
N ASN A 184 4.61 -11.54 -8.25
CA ASN A 184 4.55 -12.99 -8.35
C ASN A 184 5.91 -13.67 -8.64
N MET A 185 6.85 -12.95 -9.24
CA MET A 185 8.22 -13.41 -9.47
C MET A 185 9.09 -13.33 -8.20
N ALA A 186 8.77 -12.40 -7.31
CA ALA A 186 9.52 -12.18 -6.08
C ALA A 186 9.35 -13.34 -5.10
N GLY A 187 10.44 -13.71 -4.44
CA GLY A 187 10.45 -14.61 -3.29
C GLY A 187 10.06 -13.89 -2.00
N ALA A 188 10.00 -14.65 -0.91
CA ALA A 188 9.73 -14.14 0.43
C ALA A 188 10.78 -13.10 0.83
N GLY A 189 10.35 -11.93 1.30
CA GLY A 189 11.23 -10.82 1.66
C GLY A 189 11.82 -10.04 0.48
N GLU A 190 11.57 -10.46 -0.76
CA GLU A 190 12.16 -9.82 -1.95
C GLU A 190 11.31 -8.67 -2.49
N ILE A 191 12.01 -7.71 -3.10
CA ILE A 191 11.44 -6.62 -3.89
C ILE A 191 11.99 -6.75 -5.30
N ILE A 192 11.13 -6.97 -6.30
CA ILE A 192 11.49 -7.05 -7.71
C ILE A 192 10.94 -5.83 -8.45
N ILE A 193 11.80 -5.19 -9.23
CA ILE A 193 11.47 -4.02 -10.03
C ILE A 193 11.79 -4.25 -11.52
N SER A 194 11.12 -3.49 -12.39
CA SER A 194 11.46 -3.46 -13.81
C SER A 194 12.67 -2.58 -14.09
N ASP A 195 13.24 -2.71 -15.28
CA ASP A 195 14.34 -1.90 -15.77
C ASP A 195 13.97 -0.40 -15.90
N VAL A 196 12.71 -0.06 -16.08
CA VAL A 196 12.24 1.34 -16.09
C VAL A 196 12.61 2.05 -14.77
N LEU A 197 12.41 1.41 -13.61
CA LEU A 197 12.83 1.98 -12.33
C LEU A 197 14.35 1.92 -12.14
N ALA A 198 14.97 0.78 -12.45
CA ALA A 198 16.37 0.56 -12.17
C ALA A 198 17.31 1.48 -12.99
N ARG A 199 16.87 1.87 -14.19
CA ARG A 199 17.65 2.72 -15.12
C ARG A 199 17.30 4.20 -15.03
N ASP A 200 16.27 4.58 -14.30
CA ASP A 200 15.93 6.00 -14.10
C ASP A 200 17.11 6.72 -13.41
N PRO A 201 17.61 7.84 -13.97
CA PRO A 201 18.79 8.53 -13.42
C PRO A 201 18.61 8.96 -11.95
N ASN A 202 17.40 9.36 -11.55
CA ASN A 202 17.11 9.77 -10.18
C ASN A 202 17.04 8.58 -9.21
N VAL A 203 16.76 7.39 -9.71
CA VAL A 203 16.68 6.16 -8.90
C VAL A 203 18.05 5.44 -8.90
N ALA A 204 18.69 5.28 -10.04
CA ALA A 204 19.90 4.49 -10.21
C ALA A 204 21.06 4.91 -9.26
N SER A 205 21.21 6.22 -9.02
CA SER A 205 22.24 6.74 -8.11
C SER A 205 21.93 6.51 -6.62
N ARG A 206 20.68 6.19 -6.30
CA ARG A 206 20.16 6.03 -4.92
C ARG A 206 19.71 4.59 -4.61
N LEU A 207 19.86 3.68 -5.56
CA LEU A 207 19.41 2.29 -5.50
C LEU A 207 20.60 1.33 -5.43
N ARG A 208 20.52 0.34 -4.53
CA ARG A 208 21.36 -0.86 -4.58
C ARG A 208 20.50 -2.02 -5.07
N SER A 209 20.87 -2.60 -6.21
CA SER A 209 20.12 -3.71 -6.81
C SER A 209 21.01 -4.60 -7.66
N ASN A 210 20.60 -5.84 -7.83
CA ASN A 210 21.22 -6.83 -8.71
C ASN A 210 20.22 -7.32 -9.74
N ILE A 211 20.71 -7.79 -10.89
CA ILE A 211 19.85 -8.41 -11.91
C ILE A 211 19.20 -9.66 -11.30
N ALA A 212 17.87 -9.69 -11.34
CA ALA A 212 17.08 -10.83 -10.87
C ALA A 212 16.80 -11.84 -11.99
N GLY A 213 16.76 -11.37 -13.23
CA GLY A 213 16.48 -12.20 -14.40
C GLY A 213 15.68 -11.45 -15.47
N THR A 214 14.97 -12.21 -16.29
CA THR A 214 14.08 -11.67 -17.33
C THR A 214 12.68 -12.26 -17.18
N LEU A 215 11.65 -11.41 -17.38
CA LEU A 215 10.26 -11.81 -17.36
C LEU A 215 9.66 -11.72 -18.77
N ARG A 216 9.19 -12.86 -19.31
CA ARG A 216 8.42 -12.85 -20.55
C ARG A 216 6.98 -12.45 -20.27
N VAL A 217 6.53 -11.40 -20.93
CA VAL A 217 5.17 -10.89 -20.79
C VAL A 217 4.40 -11.18 -22.06
N ARG A 218 3.24 -11.88 -21.92
CA ARG A 218 2.38 -12.17 -23.07
C ARG A 218 1.96 -10.85 -23.74
N GLY A 219 2.22 -10.73 -25.04
CA GLY A 219 1.92 -9.51 -25.81
C GLY A 219 3.08 -8.52 -25.94
N LYS A 220 4.24 -8.78 -25.28
CA LYS A 220 5.47 -8.03 -25.53
C LYS A 220 6.46 -8.90 -26.34
N SER A 221 7.11 -8.32 -27.34
CA SER A 221 8.11 -8.99 -28.19
C SER A 221 9.37 -9.32 -27.38
N ASP A 222 9.80 -8.41 -26.53
CA ASP A 222 11.03 -8.55 -25.77
C ASP A 222 10.77 -8.86 -24.29
N PRO A 223 11.60 -9.73 -23.69
CA PRO A 223 11.52 -9.99 -22.27
C PRO A 223 11.93 -8.75 -21.47
N VAL A 224 11.23 -8.47 -20.38
CA VAL A 224 11.53 -7.37 -19.48
C VAL A 224 12.67 -7.79 -18.55
N LEU A 225 13.76 -7.02 -18.53
CA LEU A 225 14.84 -7.20 -17.57
C LEU A 225 14.36 -6.75 -16.19
N THR A 226 14.66 -7.55 -15.16
CA THR A 226 14.19 -7.33 -13.80
C THR A 226 15.35 -7.27 -12.82
N TYR A 227 15.16 -6.50 -11.75
CA TYR A 227 16.18 -6.28 -10.73
C TYR A 227 15.62 -6.58 -9.35
N ARG A 228 16.43 -7.20 -8.50
CA ARG A 228 16.17 -7.38 -7.08
C ARG A 228 16.76 -6.21 -6.33
N VAL A 229 15.95 -5.56 -5.50
CA VAL A 229 16.35 -4.45 -4.64
C VAL A 229 17.03 -4.99 -3.39
N GLU A 230 18.22 -4.47 -3.07
CA GLU A 230 18.95 -4.75 -1.83
C GLU A 230 18.83 -3.62 -0.81
N GLY A 231 18.53 -2.42 -1.26
CA GLY A 231 18.35 -1.25 -0.40
C GLY A 231 18.40 0.06 -1.16
N VAL A 232 18.25 1.14 -0.40
CA VAL A 232 18.29 2.52 -0.88
C VAL A 232 19.46 3.27 -0.22
N HIS A 233 19.66 4.54 -0.59
CA HIS A 233 20.73 5.36 -0.04
C HIS A 233 20.62 5.55 1.49
N ALA A 234 21.75 5.59 2.20
CA ALA A 234 21.84 5.64 3.66
C ALA A 234 21.03 6.79 4.32
N GLN A 235 20.97 7.97 3.70
CA GLN A 235 20.20 9.09 4.25
C GLN A 235 18.69 8.77 4.33
N SER A 236 18.15 8.12 3.29
CA SER A 236 16.76 7.67 3.29
C SER A 236 16.52 6.53 4.29
N GLU A 237 17.52 5.69 4.51
CA GLU A 237 17.46 4.63 5.52
C GLU A 237 17.32 5.20 6.94
N THR A 238 18.06 6.26 7.28
CA THR A 238 17.99 6.90 8.61
C THR A 238 16.60 7.47 8.91
N LEU A 239 16.02 8.19 7.95
CA LEU A 239 14.65 8.73 8.09
C LEU A 239 13.59 7.62 8.20
N MET A 240 13.77 6.57 7.42
CA MET A 240 12.91 5.39 7.44
C MET A 240 12.93 4.69 8.81
N GLU A 241 14.12 4.43 9.39
CA GLU A 241 14.26 3.81 10.72
C GLU A 241 13.63 4.66 11.83
N GLN A 242 13.78 5.98 11.79
CA GLN A 242 13.10 6.88 12.72
C GLN A 242 11.57 6.78 12.63
N ARG A 243 11.04 6.68 11.42
CA ARG A 243 9.60 6.53 11.21
C ARG A 243 9.09 5.16 11.67
N ILE A 244 9.84 4.10 11.38
CA ILE A 244 9.53 2.73 11.83
C ILE A 244 9.49 2.67 13.37
N ALA A 245 10.51 3.21 14.03
CA ALA A 245 10.57 3.23 15.50
C ALA A 245 9.36 3.95 16.11
N ARG A 246 8.97 5.09 15.54
CA ARG A 246 7.78 5.84 15.99
C ARG A 246 6.48 5.06 15.76
N PHE A 247 6.36 4.36 14.64
CA PHE A 247 5.18 3.51 14.37
C PHE A 247 5.07 2.38 15.38
N LEU A 248 6.16 1.68 15.68
CA LEU A 248 6.16 0.55 16.62
C LEU A 248 5.85 1.01 18.05
N SER A 249 6.43 2.14 18.51
CA SER A 249 6.14 2.66 19.86
C SER A 249 4.68 3.10 20.02
N ALA A 250 4.07 3.72 19.01
CA ALA A 250 2.66 4.10 19.06
C ALA A 250 1.71 2.89 19.10
N HIS A 251 2.10 1.77 18.54
CA HIS A 251 1.31 0.52 18.57
C HIS A 251 1.46 -0.25 19.89
N ASP A 252 2.51 0.02 20.67
CA ASP A 252 2.66 -0.54 22.03
C ASP A 252 1.79 0.22 23.06
N GLU A 253 1.51 1.53 22.84
CA GLU A 253 0.70 2.36 23.74
C GLU A 253 -0.81 2.33 23.41
N ASP A 254 -1.17 2.22 22.13
CA ASP A 254 -2.55 2.20 21.61
C ASP A 254 -3.00 0.81 21.13
N ALA A 255 -2.36 -0.27 21.56
CA ALA A 255 -2.85 -1.60 21.24
C ALA A 255 -4.30 -1.68 21.70
N PRO A 256 -5.32 -1.79 20.82
CA PRO A 256 -6.66 -2.07 21.28
C PRO A 256 -6.57 -3.30 22.18
N PRO A 257 -7.30 -3.35 23.31
CA PRO A 257 -7.27 -4.51 24.16
C PRO A 257 -7.48 -5.73 23.26
N PRO A 258 -6.74 -6.83 23.46
CA PRO A 258 -6.87 -8.00 22.61
C PRO A 258 -8.36 -8.29 22.49
N TRP A 259 -8.85 -8.34 21.27
CA TRP A 259 -10.24 -8.71 20.96
C TRP A 259 -10.60 -9.85 21.91
N PRO A 260 -11.77 -9.82 22.58
CA PRO A 260 -12.04 -10.67 23.73
C PRO A 260 -11.62 -12.11 23.43
N PRO A 261 -10.88 -12.76 24.33
CA PRO A 261 -10.34 -14.09 24.09
C PRO A 261 -11.50 -14.98 23.67
N ALA A 262 -11.27 -15.76 22.60
CA ALA A 262 -12.23 -16.76 22.15
C ALA A 262 -12.80 -17.45 23.38
N ARG A 263 -14.12 -17.34 23.63
CA ARG A 263 -14.79 -18.00 24.76
C ARG A 263 -14.37 -19.45 24.72
N ALA A 264 -13.62 -19.86 25.72
CA ALA A 264 -13.26 -21.25 25.90
C ALA A 264 -14.53 -22.08 25.68
N ALA A 265 -14.54 -22.90 24.65
CA ALA A 265 -15.64 -23.81 24.40
C ALA A 265 -15.80 -24.63 25.68
N SER A 266 -16.78 -24.28 26.50
CA SER A 266 -17.17 -25.07 27.66
C SER A 266 -17.58 -26.43 27.10
N ARG A 267 -16.69 -27.41 27.26
CA ARG A 267 -17.05 -28.80 27.22
C ARG A 267 -18.19 -28.98 28.22
N ARG A 268 -19.40 -29.13 27.76
CA ARG A 268 -20.44 -29.83 28.50
C ARG A 268 -20.58 -31.21 27.90
N LEU A 269 -20.41 -32.15 28.80
CA LEU A 269 -20.70 -33.57 28.67
C LEU A 269 -22.15 -33.81 28.20
#